data_3f324958edd0698f0d772f4903c6685c
#
_entry.id   3f324958edd0698f0d772f4903c6685c
#
_cell.length_a   1.000
_cell.length_b   1.000
_cell.length_c   1.000
_cell.angle_alpha   90.00
_cell.angle_beta   90.00
_cell.angle_gamma   90.00
#
_symmetry.space_group_name_H-M   'P 1'
#
loop_
_entity.id
_entity.type
_entity.pdbx_description
1 polymer ?
#
loop_
_entity_poly.entity_id
_entity_poly.type
_entity_poly.pdbx_seq_one_letter_code
_entity_poly.pdbx_strand_id
1 'polypeptide(L)'
;MSLVANGKTQGRVSEDNISRVRQAIAELGYVVDGIGSSLAKGVSSIVILVAPDISNPFFAKVIAGVRESLGSEYQLLLSVTDAGEFPRAEDVRKLLALRPAGLLVDAPNAAFLDDLSVAGPLVLLDAPGLEAYAPSVNLDVAHGARELAAHLAASGHKRVAYVDSVTGTATFEVRRAAFLDEAHSCGISVADAHIISTTIDVGAAAAAFAAAWPDWQRAGVTAVVCGTDTHAYGVLQEARVAGVRIPEELAVAGFDDLPYSATSNPSLTSVHLPATPLGLKAGEQLRGLMEGRELDQPQLTLESSLVVRGSTG
;
A
#
# COMPACT_ATOMS: atom_id res chain seq x y z
N MET A 1 9.46 -17.21 39.38
CA MET A 1 8.80 -16.16 38.56
C MET A 1 8.94 -16.43 37.06
N SER A 2 10.14 -16.59 36.50
CA SER A 2 10.37 -16.79 35.05
C SER A 2 9.63 -17.99 34.43
N LEU A 3 9.55 -19.13 35.10
CA LEU A 3 8.83 -20.33 34.61
C LEU A 3 7.32 -20.10 34.49
N VAL A 4 6.72 -19.37 35.44
CA VAL A 4 5.27 -19.05 35.42
C VAL A 4 4.97 -17.99 34.39
N ALA A 5 5.78 -16.92 34.30
CA ALA A 5 5.63 -15.86 33.36
C ALA A 5 5.79 -16.33 31.91
N ASN A 6 6.57 -17.38 31.64
CA ASN A 6 6.78 -17.97 30.31
C ASN A 6 5.94 -19.24 30.05
N GLY A 7 4.96 -19.58 30.90
CA GLY A 7 4.06 -20.72 30.71
C GLY A 7 4.71 -22.11 30.86
N LYS A 8 5.95 -22.18 31.27
CA LYS A 8 6.72 -23.45 31.40
C LYS A 8 6.56 -24.08 32.79
N THR A 9 5.33 -24.28 33.25
CA THR A 9 4.99 -24.67 34.63
C THR A 9 4.82 -26.17 34.81
N GLN A 10 4.56 -26.92 33.73
CA GLN A 10 4.19 -28.33 33.79
C GLN A 10 5.28 -29.22 34.49
N GLY A 11 4.96 -29.82 35.63
CA GLY A 11 5.84 -30.67 36.41
C GLY A 11 6.99 -29.95 37.14
N ARG A 12 7.04 -28.62 37.16
CA ARG A 12 8.15 -27.82 37.70
C ARG A 12 7.75 -26.82 38.78
N VAL A 13 6.47 -26.47 38.86
CA VAL A 13 5.95 -25.50 39.83
C VAL A 13 4.59 -25.98 40.33
N SER A 14 4.33 -25.90 41.64
CA SER A 14 3.02 -26.23 42.19
C SER A 14 1.96 -25.23 41.81
N GLU A 15 0.69 -25.64 41.71
CA GLU A 15 -0.45 -24.79 41.33
C GLU A 15 -0.60 -23.57 42.25
N ASP A 16 -0.37 -23.76 43.57
CA ASP A 16 -0.42 -22.66 44.55
C ASP A 16 0.65 -21.58 44.22
N ASN A 17 1.86 -21.98 43.89
CA ASN A 17 2.92 -21.07 43.51
C ASN A 17 2.64 -20.39 42.12
N ILE A 18 2.00 -21.12 41.20
CA ILE A 18 1.57 -20.55 39.93
C ILE A 18 0.54 -19.42 40.15
N SER A 19 -0.44 -19.70 41.03
CA SER A 19 -1.49 -18.72 41.37
C SER A 19 -0.91 -17.47 42.04
N ARG A 20 -0.06 -17.64 43.04
CA ARG A 20 0.62 -16.54 43.75
C ARG A 20 1.49 -15.68 42.83
N VAL A 21 2.24 -16.31 41.93
CA VAL A 21 3.06 -15.56 40.94
C VAL A 21 2.21 -14.84 39.95
N ARG A 22 1.12 -15.43 39.44
CA ARG A 22 0.18 -14.75 38.54
C ARG A 22 -0.48 -13.54 39.21
N GLN A 23 -0.89 -13.68 40.46
CA GLN A 23 -1.47 -12.57 41.22
C GLN A 23 -0.46 -11.44 41.39
N ALA A 24 0.78 -11.74 41.78
CA ALA A 24 1.86 -10.75 41.92
C ALA A 24 2.20 -10.08 40.57
N ILE A 25 2.17 -10.81 39.44
CA ILE A 25 2.32 -10.26 38.09
C ILE A 25 1.21 -9.24 37.79
N ALA A 26 -0.04 -9.59 38.11
CA ALA A 26 -1.19 -8.73 37.89
C ALA A 26 -1.16 -7.46 38.79
N GLU A 27 -0.82 -7.64 40.08
CA GLU A 27 -0.75 -6.52 41.06
C GLU A 27 0.40 -5.55 40.76
N LEU A 28 1.53 -6.05 40.27
CA LEU A 28 2.72 -5.24 39.98
C LEU A 28 2.74 -4.70 38.53
N GLY A 29 1.77 -5.08 37.70
CA GLY A 29 1.79 -4.73 36.26
C GLY A 29 3.02 -5.27 35.54
N TYR A 30 3.60 -6.38 36.05
CA TYR A 30 4.83 -6.91 35.47
C TYR A 30 4.61 -7.49 34.09
N VAL A 31 5.25 -6.91 33.10
CA VAL A 31 5.30 -7.42 31.73
C VAL A 31 6.63 -8.14 31.53
N VAL A 32 6.58 -9.37 31.02
CA VAL A 32 7.81 -10.09 30.65
C VAL A 32 8.57 -9.27 29.63
N ASP A 33 9.83 -8.95 29.92
CA ASP A 33 10.69 -8.30 28.95
C ASP A 33 10.83 -9.20 27.71
N GLY A 34 10.06 -8.85 26.66
CA GLY A 34 10.03 -9.56 25.38
C GLY A 34 11.39 -9.55 24.69
N ILE A 35 12.14 -8.43 24.82
CA ILE A 35 13.46 -8.25 24.23
C ILE A 35 14.47 -9.16 24.97
N GLY A 36 14.48 -9.14 26.30
CA GLY A 36 15.33 -10.03 27.10
C GLY A 36 15.01 -11.53 26.93
N SER A 37 13.71 -11.84 26.75
CA SER A 37 13.27 -13.22 26.46
C SER A 37 13.65 -13.66 25.04
N SER A 38 13.56 -12.78 24.05
CA SER A 38 13.96 -13.03 22.65
C SER A 38 15.48 -13.22 22.54
N LEU A 39 16.28 -12.39 23.25
CA LEU A 39 17.72 -12.54 23.34
C LEU A 39 18.11 -13.89 23.97
N ALA A 40 17.42 -14.31 25.04
CA ALA A 40 17.68 -15.60 25.70
C ALA A 40 17.30 -16.81 24.83
N LYS A 41 16.32 -16.65 23.91
CA LYS A 41 15.87 -17.72 23.00
C LYS A 41 16.57 -17.66 21.63
N GLY A 42 17.29 -16.59 21.33
CA GLY A 42 17.91 -16.34 20.01
C GLY A 42 16.90 -16.10 18.88
N VAL A 43 15.61 -15.89 19.20
CA VAL A 43 14.54 -15.72 18.20
C VAL A 43 13.71 -14.49 18.56
N SER A 44 13.62 -13.51 17.65
CA SER A 44 12.75 -12.36 17.79
C SER A 44 11.31 -12.70 17.37
N SER A 45 10.35 -12.06 18.02
CA SER A 45 8.93 -12.10 17.60
C SER A 45 8.46 -10.80 16.92
N ILE A 46 9.40 -9.92 16.58
CA ILE A 46 9.08 -8.61 15.96
C ILE A 46 9.27 -8.72 14.46
N VAL A 47 8.27 -8.32 13.71
CA VAL A 47 8.35 -8.04 12.27
C VAL A 47 8.13 -6.56 12.06
N ILE A 48 8.93 -5.94 11.22
CA ILE A 48 8.78 -4.53 10.87
C ILE A 48 8.21 -4.43 9.46
N LEU A 49 7.17 -3.61 9.29
CA LEU A 49 6.69 -3.17 7.98
C LEU A 49 7.04 -1.68 7.82
N VAL A 50 7.90 -1.41 6.85
CA VAL A 50 8.19 -0.06 6.38
C VAL A 50 7.19 0.25 5.27
N ALA A 51 6.32 1.21 5.53
CA ALA A 51 5.28 1.63 4.59
C ALA A 51 5.40 3.14 4.36
N PRO A 52 5.07 3.62 3.15
CA PRO A 52 4.90 5.05 2.94
C PRO A 52 3.71 5.56 3.74
N ASP A 53 3.22 6.74 3.42
CA ASP A 53 2.04 7.32 4.05
C ASP A 53 0.86 6.35 4.12
N ILE A 54 0.39 6.05 5.34
CA ILE A 54 -0.75 5.17 5.60
C ILE A 54 -2.11 5.89 5.57
N SER A 55 -2.15 7.16 5.19
CA SER A 55 -3.40 7.90 5.02
C SER A 55 -4.28 7.33 3.90
N ASN A 56 -3.67 6.68 2.90
CA ASN A 56 -4.42 5.92 1.91
C ASN A 56 -5.00 4.63 2.53
N PRO A 57 -6.34 4.45 2.55
CA PRO A 57 -6.99 3.25 3.08
C PRO A 57 -6.55 1.92 2.45
N PHE A 58 -5.88 1.94 1.29
CA PHE A 58 -5.23 0.80 0.67
C PHE A 58 -4.30 0.09 1.66
N PHE A 59 -3.47 0.84 2.40
CA PHE A 59 -2.52 0.27 3.36
C PHE A 59 -3.18 -0.42 4.54
N ALA A 60 -4.37 -0.01 4.96
CA ALA A 60 -5.09 -0.71 6.02
C ALA A 60 -5.40 -2.17 5.63
N LYS A 61 -5.73 -2.42 4.36
CA LYS A 61 -5.96 -3.76 3.81
C LYS A 61 -4.66 -4.56 3.68
N VAL A 62 -3.55 -3.93 3.26
CA VAL A 62 -2.22 -4.56 3.22
C VAL A 62 -1.80 -5.00 4.61
N ILE A 63 -1.89 -4.11 5.60
CA ILE A 63 -1.57 -4.40 7.01
C ILE A 63 -2.42 -5.55 7.55
N ALA A 64 -3.73 -5.59 7.21
CA ALA A 64 -4.61 -6.68 7.61
C ALA A 64 -4.14 -8.04 7.05
N GLY A 65 -3.76 -8.09 5.76
CA GLY A 65 -3.21 -9.30 5.13
C GLY A 65 -1.89 -9.76 5.76
N VAL A 66 -0.97 -8.84 6.02
CA VAL A 66 0.29 -9.14 6.74
C VAL A 66 -0.01 -9.69 8.13
N ARG A 67 -0.91 -9.07 8.88
CA ARG A 67 -1.32 -9.54 10.21
C ARG A 67 -1.90 -10.94 10.20
N GLU A 68 -2.74 -11.24 9.21
CA GLU A 68 -3.34 -12.56 9.04
C GLU A 68 -2.28 -13.64 8.81
N SER A 69 -1.31 -13.39 7.92
CA SER A 69 -0.24 -14.34 7.60
C SER A 69 0.75 -14.57 8.75
N LEU A 70 1.05 -13.52 9.52
CA LEU A 70 1.98 -13.62 10.66
C LEU A 70 1.35 -14.30 11.88
N GLY A 71 0.03 -14.26 12.02
CA GLY A 71 -0.69 -14.83 13.15
C GLY A 71 -0.37 -14.12 14.47
N SER A 72 -0.59 -14.84 15.59
CA SER A 72 -0.36 -14.32 16.95
C SER A 72 1.08 -14.46 17.45
N GLU A 73 1.93 -15.14 16.70
CA GLU A 73 3.32 -15.43 17.09
C GLU A 73 4.23 -14.21 16.93
N TYR A 74 3.90 -13.34 15.98
CA TYR A 74 4.70 -12.15 15.67
C TYR A 74 3.96 -10.85 15.99
N GLN A 75 4.71 -9.87 16.46
CA GLN A 75 4.27 -8.50 16.65
C GLN A 75 4.66 -7.67 15.43
N LEU A 76 3.68 -7.05 14.77
CA LEU A 76 3.93 -6.16 13.65
C LEU A 76 4.18 -4.73 14.14
N LEU A 77 5.35 -4.20 13.86
CA LEU A 77 5.73 -2.79 14.05
C LEU A 77 5.66 -2.07 12.71
N LEU A 78 5.04 -0.90 12.71
CA LEU A 78 4.98 -0.06 11.51
C LEU A 78 6.03 1.06 11.60
N SER A 79 6.81 1.23 10.54
CA SER A 79 7.62 2.41 10.28
C SER A 79 6.96 3.16 9.14
N VAL A 80 6.41 4.34 9.43
CA VAL A 80 5.63 5.13 8.48
C VAL A 80 6.36 6.44 8.21
N THR A 81 6.33 6.88 6.96
CA THR A 81 6.85 8.19 6.54
C THR A 81 5.72 9.21 6.38
N ASP A 82 6.08 10.47 6.31
CA ASP A 82 5.13 11.52 5.98
C ASP A 82 4.69 11.43 4.50
N ALA A 83 3.54 12.04 4.21
CA ALA A 83 2.94 12.03 2.89
C ALA A 83 3.91 12.58 1.82
N GLY A 84 4.16 11.80 0.79
CA GLY A 84 5.04 12.16 -0.32
C GLY A 84 6.54 11.96 -0.07
N GLU A 85 6.93 11.42 1.09
CA GLU A 85 8.32 11.14 1.42
C GLU A 85 8.64 9.64 1.31
N PHE A 86 9.90 9.33 0.96
CA PHE A 86 10.44 7.99 1.08
C PHE A 86 10.99 7.74 2.50
N PRO A 87 10.93 6.49 3.00
CA PRO A 87 11.56 6.15 4.27
C PRO A 87 13.08 6.38 4.19
N ARG A 88 13.64 6.93 5.28
CA ARG A 88 15.10 7.10 5.39
C ARG A 88 15.71 5.84 5.99
N ALA A 89 16.76 5.31 5.34
CA ALA A 89 17.46 4.11 5.81
C ALA A 89 17.99 4.27 7.25
N GLU A 90 18.39 5.49 7.65
CA GLU A 90 18.84 5.77 9.01
C GLU A 90 17.75 5.50 10.07
N ASP A 91 16.52 5.89 9.80
CA ASP A 91 15.41 5.71 10.75
C ASP A 91 15.03 4.21 10.85
N VAL A 92 15.03 3.50 9.73
CA VAL A 92 14.80 2.06 9.72
C VAL A 92 15.94 1.31 10.42
N ARG A 93 17.22 1.72 10.23
CA ARG A 93 18.35 1.13 10.95
C ARG A 93 18.23 1.23 12.48
N LYS A 94 17.62 2.30 13.01
CA LYS A 94 17.32 2.41 14.46
C LYS A 94 16.36 1.31 14.91
N LEU A 95 15.39 0.95 14.09
CA LEU A 95 14.45 -0.13 14.37
C LEU A 95 15.10 -1.52 14.24
N LEU A 96 16.08 -1.67 13.34
CA LEU A 96 16.85 -2.92 13.22
C LEU A 96 17.65 -3.24 14.50
N ALA A 97 17.93 -2.25 15.37
CA ALA A 97 18.50 -2.47 16.69
C ALA A 97 17.61 -3.35 17.59
N LEU A 98 16.31 -3.42 17.33
CA LEU A 98 15.36 -4.34 18.00
C LEU A 98 15.55 -5.79 17.56
N ARG A 99 16.45 -6.07 16.61
CA ARG A 99 16.71 -7.38 16.01
C ARG A 99 15.43 -8.08 15.55
N PRO A 100 14.67 -7.46 14.61
CA PRO A 100 13.43 -8.06 14.13
C PRO A 100 13.70 -9.43 13.51
N ALA A 101 12.69 -10.31 13.55
CA ALA A 101 12.72 -11.61 12.87
C ALA A 101 12.73 -11.44 11.33
N GLY A 102 12.09 -10.37 10.85
CA GLY A 102 12.04 -10.05 9.43
C GLY A 102 11.56 -8.64 9.15
N LEU A 103 11.75 -8.22 7.92
CA LEU A 103 11.42 -6.90 7.41
C LEU A 103 10.55 -7.01 6.16
N LEU A 104 9.51 -6.23 6.11
CA LEU A 104 8.69 -5.95 4.93
C LEU A 104 8.92 -4.50 4.53
N VAL A 105 9.15 -4.23 3.24
CA VAL A 105 9.34 -2.86 2.75
C VAL A 105 8.43 -2.64 1.56
N ASP A 106 7.53 -1.66 1.68
CA ASP A 106 6.60 -1.29 0.64
C ASP A 106 7.14 -0.15 -0.21
N ALA A 107 6.99 -0.27 -1.53
CA ALA A 107 7.37 0.73 -2.53
C ALA A 107 8.73 1.43 -2.29
N PRO A 108 9.83 0.69 -1.97
CA PRO A 108 11.14 1.31 -1.81
C PRO A 108 11.68 1.84 -3.13
N ASN A 109 12.76 2.62 -3.05
CA ASN A 109 13.65 2.86 -4.18
C ASN A 109 14.99 2.14 -3.98
N ALA A 110 15.78 2.02 -5.06
CA ALA A 110 17.06 1.32 -5.03
C ALA A 110 18.05 1.96 -4.04
N ALA A 111 18.13 3.30 -3.99
CA ALA A 111 19.04 4.01 -3.09
C ALA A 111 18.73 3.70 -1.61
N PHE A 112 17.45 3.62 -1.25
CA PHE A 112 17.04 3.21 0.10
C PHE A 112 17.50 1.78 0.42
N LEU A 113 17.35 0.84 -0.51
CA LEU A 113 17.75 -0.57 -0.29
C LEU A 113 19.26 -0.72 -0.19
N ASP A 114 20.02 0.00 -1.04
CA ASP A 114 21.47 0.03 -1.00
C ASP A 114 21.99 0.57 0.35
N ASP A 115 21.39 1.65 0.82
CA ASP A 115 21.74 2.25 2.11
C ASP A 115 21.31 1.39 3.30
N LEU A 116 20.17 0.69 3.21
CA LEU A 116 19.62 -0.07 4.32
C LEU A 116 20.47 -1.30 4.67
N SER A 117 21.03 -1.99 3.66
CA SER A 117 21.94 -3.12 3.79
C SER A 117 21.49 -4.16 4.83
N VAL A 118 20.32 -4.76 4.64
CA VAL A 118 19.71 -5.71 5.60
C VAL A 118 20.36 -7.08 5.52
N ALA A 119 20.85 -7.57 6.65
CA ALA A 119 21.25 -8.95 6.80
C ALA A 119 20.13 -9.73 7.51
N GLY A 120 19.26 -10.41 6.77
CA GLY A 120 18.15 -11.19 7.35
C GLY A 120 16.95 -11.30 6.40
N PRO A 121 15.86 -11.94 6.86
CA PRO A 121 14.65 -12.09 6.09
C PRO A 121 14.07 -10.73 5.68
N LEU A 122 13.99 -10.51 4.37
CA LEU A 122 13.45 -9.30 3.73
C LEU A 122 12.51 -9.70 2.60
N VAL A 123 11.35 -9.06 2.50
CA VAL A 123 10.43 -9.16 1.36
C VAL A 123 10.00 -7.76 0.97
N LEU A 124 9.97 -7.48 -0.32
CA LEU A 124 9.52 -6.22 -0.89
C LEU A 124 8.04 -6.32 -1.30
N LEU A 125 7.30 -5.25 -1.11
CA LEU A 125 5.92 -5.10 -1.58
C LEU A 125 5.88 -3.97 -2.60
N ASP A 126 5.15 -4.19 -3.70
CA ASP A 126 4.90 -3.20 -4.75
C ASP A 126 6.18 -2.44 -5.17
N ALA A 127 7.21 -3.23 -5.47
CA ALA A 127 8.56 -2.78 -5.78
C ALA A 127 9.02 -3.24 -7.18
N PRO A 128 8.30 -2.87 -8.26
CA PRO A 128 8.64 -3.30 -9.60
C PRO A 128 10.03 -2.80 -10.01
N GLY A 129 10.83 -3.70 -10.62
CA GLY A 129 12.20 -3.43 -11.03
C GLY A 129 13.25 -3.63 -9.92
N LEU A 130 12.86 -4.03 -8.71
CA LEU A 130 13.76 -4.26 -7.58
C LEU A 130 13.85 -5.75 -7.18
N GLU A 131 13.39 -6.66 -8.03
CA GLU A 131 13.32 -8.10 -7.78
C GLU A 131 14.70 -8.73 -7.54
N ALA A 132 15.76 -8.07 -7.96
CA ALA A 132 17.15 -8.52 -7.72
C ALA A 132 17.62 -8.32 -6.26
N TYR A 133 16.95 -7.45 -5.48
CA TYR A 133 17.34 -7.15 -4.09
C TYR A 133 16.82 -8.19 -3.11
N ALA A 134 15.58 -8.63 -3.29
CA ALA A 134 14.93 -9.57 -2.37
C ALA A 134 13.69 -10.21 -3.03
N PRO A 135 13.14 -11.29 -2.44
CA PRO A 135 11.80 -11.75 -2.81
C PRO A 135 10.79 -10.61 -2.75
N SER A 136 9.83 -10.63 -3.68
CA SER A 136 8.86 -9.55 -3.81
C SER A 136 7.46 -10.03 -4.18
N VAL A 137 6.47 -9.28 -3.72
CA VAL A 137 5.09 -9.40 -4.17
C VAL A 137 4.68 -8.07 -4.76
N ASN A 138 4.44 -8.05 -6.08
CA ASN A 138 4.10 -6.87 -6.86
C ASN A 138 2.64 -6.90 -7.32
N LEU A 139 2.13 -5.76 -7.75
CA LEU A 139 0.83 -5.60 -8.39
C LEU A 139 1.03 -5.38 -9.90
N ASP A 140 0.25 -6.06 -10.73
CA ASP A 140 0.22 -5.77 -12.17
C ASP A 140 -0.62 -4.50 -12.45
N VAL A 141 -0.13 -3.37 -11.95
CA VAL A 141 -0.81 -2.08 -12.15
C VAL A 141 -0.87 -1.67 -13.62
N ALA A 142 0.05 -2.18 -14.43
CA ALA A 142 0.08 -1.90 -15.86
C ALA A 142 -1.10 -2.53 -16.59
N HIS A 143 -1.52 -3.75 -16.21
CA HIS A 143 -2.68 -4.42 -16.79
C HIS A 143 -3.95 -3.59 -16.57
N GLY A 144 -4.27 -3.25 -15.33
CA GLY A 144 -5.46 -2.46 -15.02
C GLY A 144 -5.43 -1.05 -15.62
N ALA A 145 -4.24 -0.44 -15.75
CA ALA A 145 -4.09 0.85 -16.41
C ALA A 145 -4.44 0.77 -17.90
N ARG A 146 -4.03 -0.31 -18.60
CA ARG A 146 -4.42 -0.55 -20.00
C ARG A 146 -5.91 -0.82 -20.14
N GLU A 147 -6.51 -1.63 -19.26
CA GLU A 147 -7.97 -1.86 -19.26
C GLU A 147 -8.74 -0.55 -19.11
N LEU A 148 -8.29 0.35 -18.21
CA LEU A 148 -8.92 1.65 -18.02
C LEU A 148 -8.80 2.52 -19.28
N ALA A 149 -7.63 2.57 -19.93
CA ALA A 149 -7.45 3.33 -21.17
C ALA A 149 -8.35 2.80 -22.30
N ALA A 150 -8.41 1.49 -22.48
CA ALA A 150 -9.27 0.83 -23.47
C ALA A 150 -10.76 1.11 -23.17
N HIS A 151 -11.19 1.08 -21.92
CA HIS A 151 -12.57 1.41 -21.51
C HIS A 151 -12.94 2.85 -21.87
N LEU A 152 -12.07 3.83 -21.53
CA LEU A 152 -12.32 5.23 -21.88
C LEU A 152 -12.36 5.46 -23.38
N ALA A 153 -11.51 4.77 -24.15
CA ALA A 153 -11.53 4.83 -25.61
C ALA A 153 -12.84 4.27 -26.19
N ALA A 154 -13.30 3.12 -25.67
CA ALA A 154 -14.57 2.49 -26.07
C ALA A 154 -15.77 3.37 -25.72
N SER A 155 -15.70 4.14 -24.62
CA SER A 155 -16.70 5.15 -24.23
C SER A 155 -16.61 6.45 -25.04
N GLY A 156 -15.68 6.56 -26.00
CA GLY A 156 -15.61 7.67 -26.96
C GLY A 156 -14.76 8.86 -26.50
N HIS A 157 -14.09 8.77 -25.37
CA HIS A 157 -13.20 9.84 -24.90
C HIS A 157 -11.98 9.99 -25.81
N LYS A 158 -11.64 11.23 -26.17
CA LYS A 158 -10.51 11.56 -27.04
C LYS A 158 -9.47 12.45 -26.38
N ARG A 159 -9.85 13.22 -25.40
CA ARG A 159 -8.95 14.08 -24.60
C ARG A 159 -9.18 13.79 -23.14
N VAL A 160 -8.12 13.35 -22.48
CA VAL A 160 -8.14 12.89 -21.10
C VAL A 160 -7.08 13.64 -20.30
N ALA A 161 -7.38 13.97 -19.05
CA ALA A 161 -6.41 14.50 -18.11
C ALA A 161 -5.99 13.42 -17.09
N TYR A 162 -4.84 13.61 -16.46
CA TYR A 162 -4.29 12.68 -15.47
C TYR A 162 -3.89 13.43 -14.20
N VAL A 163 -4.35 12.94 -13.05
CA VAL A 163 -3.98 13.45 -11.72
C VAL A 163 -3.07 12.41 -11.08
N ASP A 164 -1.79 12.71 -11.00
CA ASP A 164 -0.76 11.81 -10.46
C ASP A 164 -0.41 12.12 -9.01
N SER A 165 0.35 11.22 -8.39
CA SER A 165 0.94 11.45 -7.08
C SER A 165 2.30 12.13 -7.18
N VAL A 166 2.61 13.00 -6.23
CA VAL A 166 3.96 13.59 -6.08
C VAL A 166 4.97 12.61 -5.49
N THR A 167 4.56 11.43 -5.03
CA THR A 167 5.45 10.47 -4.36
C THR A 167 6.51 9.89 -5.29
N GLY A 168 6.24 9.81 -6.62
CA GLY A 168 7.22 9.34 -7.61
C GLY A 168 7.73 7.92 -7.38
N THR A 169 6.91 7.03 -6.78
CA THR A 169 7.29 5.61 -6.64
C THR A 169 7.22 4.90 -7.98
N ALA A 170 8.02 3.84 -8.15
CA ALA A 170 8.06 3.06 -9.38
C ALA A 170 6.67 2.55 -9.81
N THR A 171 5.79 2.23 -8.86
CA THR A 171 4.43 1.76 -9.17
C THR A 171 3.57 2.87 -9.80
N PHE A 172 3.69 4.14 -9.37
CA PHE A 172 3.01 5.26 -10.03
C PHE A 172 3.56 5.54 -11.41
N GLU A 173 4.88 5.43 -11.60
CA GLU A 173 5.52 5.58 -12.92
C GLU A 173 5.05 4.50 -13.90
N VAL A 174 5.05 3.23 -13.48
CA VAL A 174 4.58 2.09 -14.30
C VAL A 174 3.09 2.26 -14.65
N ARG A 175 2.26 2.62 -13.68
CA ARG A 175 0.82 2.86 -13.85
C ARG A 175 0.56 3.94 -14.89
N ARG A 176 1.18 5.12 -14.71
CA ARG A 176 1.04 6.25 -15.64
C ARG A 176 1.56 5.91 -17.03
N ALA A 177 2.75 5.33 -17.14
CA ALA A 177 3.32 4.98 -18.43
C ALA A 177 2.42 4.01 -19.20
N ALA A 178 1.95 2.93 -18.55
CA ALA A 178 1.06 1.95 -19.17
C ALA A 178 -0.27 2.56 -19.62
N PHE A 179 -0.84 3.49 -18.81
CA PHE A 179 -2.04 4.21 -19.20
C PHE A 179 -1.81 5.11 -20.42
N LEU A 180 -0.74 5.91 -20.42
CA LEU A 180 -0.44 6.82 -21.51
C LEU A 180 -0.16 6.09 -22.83
N ASP A 181 0.59 4.99 -22.79
CA ASP A 181 0.93 4.19 -23.97
C ASP A 181 -0.32 3.55 -24.57
N GLU A 182 -1.19 2.96 -23.77
CA GLU A 182 -2.44 2.37 -24.25
C GLU A 182 -3.43 3.43 -24.70
N ALA A 183 -3.56 4.55 -23.99
CA ALA A 183 -4.39 5.68 -24.37
C ALA A 183 -4.00 6.21 -25.76
N HIS A 184 -2.70 6.40 -26.00
CA HIS A 184 -2.17 6.80 -27.31
C HIS A 184 -2.52 5.78 -28.39
N SER A 185 -2.32 4.49 -28.13
CA SER A 185 -2.61 3.39 -29.04
C SER A 185 -4.11 3.34 -29.42
N CYS A 186 -4.98 3.69 -28.48
CA CYS A 186 -6.43 3.76 -28.68
C CYS A 186 -6.93 5.12 -29.23
N GLY A 187 -6.01 6.04 -29.56
CA GLY A 187 -6.35 7.36 -30.13
C GLY A 187 -6.88 8.35 -29.11
N ILE A 188 -6.55 8.19 -27.84
CA ILE A 188 -6.75 9.19 -26.78
C ILE A 188 -5.50 10.06 -26.67
N SER A 189 -5.69 11.37 -26.60
CA SER A 189 -4.65 12.35 -26.33
C SER A 189 -4.64 12.74 -24.85
N VAL A 190 -3.47 12.61 -24.21
CA VAL A 190 -3.17 13.16 -22.88
C VAL A 190 -2.01 14.14 -23.07
N ALA A 191 -2.29 15.42 -23.14
CA ALA A 191 -1.25 16.44 -23.30
C ALA A 191 -0.52 16.66 -21.96
N ASP A 192 0.76 17.03 -21.99
CA ASP A 192 1.54 17.32 -20.77
C ASP A 192 0.85 18.38 -19.88
N ALA A 193 0.22 19.39 -20.50
CA ALA A 193 -0.56 20.40 -19.77
C ALA A 193 -1.83 19.84 -19.08
N HIS A 194 -2.21 18.60 -19.38
CA HIS A 194 -3.33 17.90 -18.75
C HIS A 194 -2.88 16.90 -17.70
N ILE A 195 -1.58 16.85 -17.37
CA ILE A 195 -1.03 16.03 -16.29
C ILE A 195 -0.68 16.96 -15.13
N ILE A 196 -1.28 16.71 -13.98
CA ILE A 196 -0.95 17.41 -12.74
C ILE A 196 -0.57 16.39 -11.67
N SER A 197 0.24 16.81 -10.69
CA SER A 197 0.63 15.97 -9.57
C SER A 197 0.30 16.65 -8.26
N THR A 198 -0.19 15.88 -7.28
CA THR A 198 -0.51 16.37 -5.95
C THR A 198 -0.29 15.27 -4.90
N THR A 199 -0.31 15.63 -3.63
CA THR A 199 -0.29 14.64 -2.55
C THR A 199 -1.55 13.77 -2.57
N ILE A 200 -1.45 12.55 -2.03
CA ILE A 200 -2.59 11.63 -1.93
C ILE A 200 -3.52 12.12 -0.80
N ASP A 201 -4.25 13.18 -1.10
CA ASP A 201 -5.18 13.86 -0.19
C ASP A 201 -6.38 14.41 -0.96
N VAL A 202 -7.58 14.26 -0.39
CA VAL A 202 -8.83 14.66 -1.05
C VAL A 202 -8.88 16.17 -1.28
N GLY A 203 -8.47 16.98 -0.28
CA GLY A 203 -8.49 18.44 -0.37
C GLY A 203 -7.45 18.97 -1.35
N ALA A 204 -6.25 18.38 -1.36
CA ALA A 204 -5.20 18.74 -2.30
C ALA A 204 -5.60 18.42 -3.74
N ALA A 205 -6.21 17.25 -3.98
CA ALA A 205 -6.72 16.88 -5.30
C ALA A 205 -7.88 17.76 -5.75
N ALA A 206 -8.80 18.14 -4.85
CA ALA A 206 -9.87 19.09 -5.14
C ALA A 206 -9.32 20.45 -5.57
N ALA A 207 -8.35 21.00 -4.81
CA ALA A 207 -7.73 22.28 -5.13
C ALA A 207 -6.95 22.24 -6.45
N ALA A 208 -6.22 21.16 -6.72
CA ALA A 208 -5.48 20.97 -7.97
C ALA A 208 -6.43 20.88 -9.17
N PHE A 209 -7.53 20.16 -9.04
CA PHE A 209 -8.57 20.08 -10.06
C PHE A 209 -9.24 21.45 -10.29
N ALA A 210 -9.61 22.17 -9.23
CA ALA A 210 -10.21 23.51 -9.35
C ALA A 210 -9.34 24.46 -10.16
N ALA A 211 -8.02 24.42 -9.92
CA ALA A 211 -7.06 25.25 -10.66
C ALA A 211 -6.92 24.85 -12.14
N ALA A 212 -6.96 23.55 -12.44
CA ALA A 212 -6.73 23.03 -13.80
C ALA A 212 -8.01 22.98 -14.66
N TRP A 213 -9.18 22.82 -14.05
CA TRP A 213 -10.43 22.55 -14.75
C TRP A 213 -10.81 23.60 -15.81
N PRO A 214 -10.69 24.94 -15.59
CA PRO A 214 -11.04 25.91 -16.61
C PRO A 214 -10.25 25.76 -17.92
N ASP A 215 -8.99 25.36 -17.83
CA ASP A 215 -8.13 25.11 -18.98
C ASP A 215 -8.46 23.77 -19.65
N TRP A 216 -8.67 22.73 -18.86
CA TRP A 216 -9.07 21.41 -19.35
C TRP A 216 -10.42 21.46 -20.07
N GLN A 217 -11.40 22.18 -19.51
CA GLN A 217 -12.70 22.37 -20.15
C GLN A 217 -12.59 23.07 -21.51
N ARG A 218 -11.78 24.15 -21.57
CA ARG A 218 -11.52 24.86 -22.84
C ARG A 218 -10.81 24.00 -23.88
N ALA A 219 -9.92 23.10 -23.41
CA ALA A 219 -9.24 22.16 -24.26
C ALA A 219 -10.13 20.99 -24.70
N GLY A 220 -11.34 20.86 -24.13
CA GLY A 220 -12.29 19.79 -24.44
C GLY A 220 -11.90 18.44 -23.81
N VAL A 221 -11.30 18.46 -22.62
CA VAL A 221 -11.10 17.25 -21.80
C VAL A 221 -12.46 16.73 -21.36
N THR A 222 -12.68 15.44 -21.54
CA THR A 222 -13.95 14.76 -21.21
C THR A 222 -13.81 13.63 -20.20
N ALA A 223 -12.58 13.28 -19.81
CA ALA A 223 -12.34 12.33 -18.74
C ALA A 223 -11.10 12.72 -17.94
N VAL A 224 -11.10 12.39 -16.65
CA VAL A 224 -9.96 12.53 -15.75
C VAL A 224 -9.65 11.16 -15.13
N VAL A 225 -8.40 10.72 -15.27
CA VAL A 225 -7.87 9.55 -14.59
C VAL A 225 -7.05 10.01 -13.40
N CYS A 226 -7.33 9.46 -12.24
CA CYS A 226 -6.66 9.77 -10.99
C CYS A 226 -5.78 8.61 -10.59
N GLY A 227 -4.52 8.85 -10.22
CA GLY A 227 -3.57 7.84 -9.79
C GLY A 227 -4.01 7.04 -8.55
N THR A 228 -4.98 7.55 -7.78
CA THR A 228 -5.65 6.84 -6.67
C THR A 228 -7.11 7.25 -6.58
N ASP A 229 -7.93 6.43 -5.90
CA ASP A 229 -9.31 6.78 -5.58
C ASP A 229 -9.39 8.00 -4.64
N THR A 230 -8.40 8.20 -3.77
CA THR A 230 -8.33 9.39 -2.91
C THR A 230 -8.25 10.67 -3.73
N HIS A 231 -7.44 10.70 -4.80
CA HIS A 231 -7.43 11.81 -5.76
C HIS A 231 -8.79 11.96 -6.46
N ALA A 232 -9.39 10.83 -6.89
CA ALA A 232 -10.68 10.85 -7.58
C ALA A 232 -11.80 11.40 -6.70
N TYR A 233 -11.79 11.14 -5.40
CA TYR A 233 -12.77 11.73 -4.48
C TYR A 233 -12.64 13.26 -4.42
N GLY A 234 -11.43 13.79 -4.45
CA GLY A 234 -11.20 15.24 -4.54
C GLY A 234 -11.74 15.83 -5.82
N VAL A 235 -11.47 15.18 -6.97
CA VAL A 235 -12.02 15.57 -8.27
C VAL A 235 -13.55 15.53 -8.27
N LEU A 236 -14.17 14.45 -7.77
CA LEU A 236 -15.64 14.32 -7.66
C LEU A 236 -16.25 15.40 -6.77
N GLN A 237 -15.59 15.71 -5.64
CA GLN A 237 -16.03 16.76 -4.73
C GLN A 237 -16.06 18.11 -5.41
N GLU A 238 -14.96 18.50 -6.07
CA GLU A 238 -14.83 19.80 -6.69
C GLU A 238 -15.64 19.93 -7.97
N ALA A 239 -15.75 18.88 -8.78
CA ALA A 239 -16.61 18.86 -9.94
C ALA A 239 -18.07 19.16 -9.56
N ARG A 240 -18.55 18.61 -8.44
CA ARG A 240 -19.88 18.91 -7.89
C ARG A 240 -20.01 20.37 -7.48
N VAL A 241 -18.98 20.96 -6.84
CA VAL A 241 -18.98 22.39 -6.45
C VAL A 241 -19.01 23.27 -7.69
N ALA A 242 -18.27 22.91 -8.74
CA ALA A 242 -18.22 23.62 -10.02
C ALA A 242 -19.47 23.38 -10.89
N GLY A 243 -20.40 22.52 -10.47
CA GLY A 243 -21.62 22.19 -11.23
C GLY A 243 -21.39 21.30 -12.45
N VAL A 244 -20.24 20.61 -12.53
CA VAL A 244 -19.90 19.69 -13.61
C VAL A 244 -20.61 18.35 -13.39
N ARG A 245 -21.34 17.90 -14.39
CA ARG A 245 -22.09 16.64 -14.32
C ARG A 245 -21.18 15.45 -14.66
N ILE A 246 -21.17 14.47 -13.76
CA ILE A 246 -20.42 13.24 -13.95
C ILE A 246 -21.42 12.09 -14.07
N PRO A 247 -21.34 11.26 -15.13
CA PRO A 247 -20.30 11.24 -16.17
C PRO A 247 -20.57 12.13 -17.42
N GLU A 248 -21.73 12.80 -17.53
CA GLU A 248 -22.23 13.37 -18.79
C GLU A 248 -21.31 14.46 -19.39
N GLU A 249 -20.63 15.25 -18.56
CA GLU A 249 -19.70 16.31 -18.99
C GLU A 249 -18.26 15.93 -18.75
N LEU A 250 -18.01 15.13 -17.70
CA LEU A 250 -16.68 14.67 -17.31
C LEU A 250 -16.77 13.28 -16.70
N ALA A 251 -16.11 12.30 -17.30
CA ALA A 251 -15.89 11.00 -16.69
C ALA A 251 -14.74 11.09 -15.67
N VAL A 252 -14.83 10.32 -14.58
CA VAL A 252 -13.77 10.25 -13.56
C VAL A 252 -13.48 8.79 -13.24
N ALA A 253 -12.19 8.42 -13.22
CA ALA A 253 -11.75 7.09 -12.82
C ALA A 253 -10.58 7.16 -11.85
N GLY A 254 -10.42 6.13 -11.03
CA GLY A 254 -9.36 6.01 -10.02
C GLY A 254 -8.63 4.68 -10.05
N PHE A 255 -7.80 4.47 -9.04
CA PHE A 255 -7.10 3.23 -8.73
C PHE A 255 -7.24 2.95 -7.23
N ASP A 256 -7.14 1.69 -6.84
CA ASP A 256 -7.18 1.06 -5.52
C ASP A 256 -8.49 0.30 -5.24
N ASP A 257 -9.61 0.70 -5.83
CA ASP A 257 -10.96 0.19 -5.54
C ASP A 257 -11.26 0.21 -4.04
N LEU A 258 -11.14 1.41 -3.47
CA LEU A 258 -11.41 1.63 -2.04
C LEU A 258 -12.90 1.40 -1.74
N PRO A 259 -13.26 1.05 -0.49
CA PRO A 259 -14.66 0.78 -0.13
C PRO A 259 -15.64 1.92 -0.45
N TYR A 260 -15.17 3.15 -0.40
CA TYR A 260 -16.00 4.32 -0.70
C TYR A 260 -16.29 4.52 -2.18
N SER A 261 -15.51 3.89 -3.07
CA SER A 261 -15.70 4.00 -4.52
C SER A 261 -17.02 3.41 -4.98
N ALA A 262 -17.49 2.35 -4.33
CA ALA A 262 -18.81 1.78 -4.62
C ALA A 262 -19.97 2.63 -4.08
N THR A 263 -19.75 3.47 -3.08
CA THR A 263 -20.78 4.25 -2.38
C THR A 263 -20.73 5.75 -2.68
N SER A 264 -19.73 6.22 -3.43
CA SER A 264 -19.68 7.60 -3.93
C SER A 264 -20.85 7.89 -4.87
N ASN A 265 -21.14 9.16 -5.10
CA ASN A 265 -22.19 9.57 -6.02
C ASN A 265 -21.63 10.58 -7.06
N PRO A 266 -21.50 10.13 -8.34
CA PRO A 266 -21.72 8.76 -8.83
C PRO A 266 -20.71 7.76 -8.22
N SER A 267 -21.04 6.45 -8.29
CA SER A 267 -20.10 5.40 -7.89
C SER A 267 -18.87 5.40 -8.81
N LEU A 268 -17.67 5.32 -8.22
CA LEU A 268 -16.40 5.53 -8.91
C LEU A 268 -15.94 4.28 -9.65
N THR A 269 -15.70 4.41 -10.95
CA THR A 269 -14.93 3.44 -11.74
C THR A 269 -13.48 3.45 -11.26
N SER A 270 -12.95 2.28 -10.93
CA SER A 270 -11.61 2.18 -10.35
C SER A 270 -10.92 0.88 -10.76
N VAL A 271 -9.62 0.93 -10.88
CA VAL A 271 -8.79 -0.27 -11.01
C VAL A 271 -8.65 -0.92 -9.65
N HIS A 272 -9.18 -2.13 -9.51
CA HIS A 272 -9.03 -2.92 -8.29
C HIS A 272 -7.59 -3.40 -8.13
N LEU A 273 -7.00 -3.06 -7.00
CA LEU A 273 -5.70 -3.55 -6.56
C LEU A 273 -5.90 -4.50 -5.36
N PRO A 274 -5.43 -5.76 -5.45
CA PRO A 274 -5.69 -6.78 -4.42
C PRO A 274 -4.83 -6.56 -3.16
N ALA A 275 -5.09 -5.50 -2.39
CA ALA A 275 -4.30 -5.07 -1.24
C ALA A 275 -4.19 -6.13 -0.12
N THR A 276 -5.30 -6.80 0.26
CA THR A 276 -5.25 -7.87 1.27
C THR A 276 -4.42 -9.06 0.78
N PRO A 277 -4.59 -9.58 -0.45
CA PRO A 277 -3.71 -10.60 -1.01
C PRO A 277 -2.24 -10.19 -1.07
N LEU A 278 -1.94 -8.91 -1.40
CA LEU A 278 -0.57 -8.37 -1.39
C LEU A 278 0.07 -8.56 -0.01
N GLY A 279 -0.58 -8.08 1.03
CA GLY A 279 -0.10 -8.22 2.41
C GLY A 279 0.00 -9.67 2.88
N LEU A 280 -1.02 -10.50 2.56
CA LEU A 280 -1.05 -11.91 2.91
C LEU A 280 0.13 -12.67 2.29
N LYS A 281 0.34 -12.53 0.98
CA LYS A 281 1.42 -13.20 0.24
C LYS A 281 2.81 -12.74 0.69
N ALA A 282 3.00 -11.45 0.89
CA ALA A 282 4.26 -10.92 1.40
C ALA A 282 4.58 -11.45 2.81
N GLY A 283 3.59 -11.49 3.68
CA GLY A 283 3.76 -12.07 5.02
C GLY A 283 4.00 -13.58 5.02
N GLU A 284 3.35 -14.35 4.12
CA GLU A 284 3.61 -15.79 3.92
C GLU A 284 5.06 -16.03 3.45
N GLN A 285 5.54 -15.25 2.48
CA GLN A 285 6.94 -15.33 2.02
C GLN A 285 7.90 -14.99 3.14
N LEU A 286 7.68 -13.88 3.87
CA LEU A 286 8.54 -13.49 4.97
C LEU A 286 8.59 -14.56 6.06
N ARG A 287 7.44 -15.15 6.42
CA ARG A 287 7.36 -16.25 7.37
C ARG A 287 8.17 -17.46 6.89
N GLY A 288 8.08 -17.81 5.60
CA GLY A 288 8.91 -18.86 5.01
C GLY A 288 10.40 -18.60 5.21
N LEU A 289 10.86 -17.38 4.91
CA LEU A 289 12.27 -17.01 5.11
C LEU A 289 12.70 -17.04 6.58
N MET A 290 11.86 -16.57 7.50
CA MET A 290 12.14 -16.61 8.94
C MET A 290 12.23 -18.04 9.48
N GLU A 291 11.51 -18.99 8.89
CA GLU A 291 11.55 -20.42 9.22
C GLU A 291 12.68 -21.16 8.47
N GLY A 292 13.48 -20.47 7.65
CA GLY A 292 14.57 -21.06 6.85
C GLY A 292 14.10 -21.91 5.67
N ARG A 293 12.87 -21.71 5.21
CA ARG A 293 12.33 -22.38 4.02
C ARG A 293 12.76 -21.70 2.73
N GLU A 294 13.06 -22.46 1.70
CA GLU A 294 13.13 -21.95 0.34
C GLU A 294 11.75 -21.54 -0.16
N LEU A 295 11.68 -20.44 -0.91
CA LEU A 295 10.45 -19.97 -1.52
C LEU A 295 10.30 -20.57 -2.94
N ASP A 296 9.18 -21.24 -3.19
CA ASP A 296 8.87 -21.79 -4.52
C ASP A 296 8.77 -20.69 -5.59
N GLN A 297 8.21 -19.55 -5.21
CA GLN A 297 8.03 -18.37 -6.06
C GLN A 297 8.51 -17.11 -5.31
N PRO A 298 9.81 -16.77 -5.38
CA PRO A 298 10.33 -15.60 -4.68
C PRO A 298 9.82 -14.28 -5.27
N GLN A 299 9.44 -14.26 -6.55
CA GLN A 299 8.79 -13.12 -7.19
C GLN A 299 7.36 -13.50 -7.54
N LEU A 300 6.40 -12.75 -7.03
CA LEU A 300 4.98 -12.93 -7.27
C LEU A 300 4.37 -11.62 -7.77
N THR A 301 3.56 -11.72 -8.83
CA THR A 301 2.77 -10.58 -9.32
C THR A 301 1.29 -10.92 -9.21
N LEU A 302 0.53 -10.03 -8.58
CA LEU A 302 -0.92 -10.17 -8.41
C LEU A 302 -1.64 -9.34 -9.46
N GLU A 303 -2.64 -9.94 -10.10
CA GLU A 303 -3.42 -9.29 -11.15
C GLU A 303 -4.28 -8.16 -10.59
N SER A 304 -4.33 -7.05 -11.32
CA SER A 304 -5.31 -5.98 -11.14
C SER A 304 -6.45 -6.12 -12.16
N SER A 305 -7.57 -5.46 -11.95
CA SER A 305 -8.69 -5.49 -12.87
C SER A 305 -9.52 -4.21 -12.81
N LEU A 306 -10.12 -3.81 -13.92
CA LEU A 306 -11.00 -2.65 -13.96
C LEU A 306 -12.39 -2.99 -13.40
N VAL A 307 -12.88 -2.17 -12.49
CA VAL A 307 -14.26 -2.22 -11.97
C VAL A 307 -15.02 -1.00 -12.49
N VAL A 308 -15.81 -1.19 -13.53
CA VAL A 308 -16.60 -0.13 -14.17
C VAL A 308 -17.81 0.20 -13.32
N ARG A 309 -18.04 1.50 -13.09
CA ARG A 309 -19.18 2.04 -12.32
C ARG A 309 -19.74 3.32 -12.97
N GLY A 310 -20.63 4.02 -12.27
CA GLY A 310 -21.36 5.15 -12.78
C GLY A 310 -20.57 6.42 -13.10
N SER A 311 -19.29 6.53 -12.69
CA SER A 311 -18.52 7.75 -12.96
C SER A 311 -17.87 7.81 -14.35
N THR A 312 -17.97 6.74 -15.13
CA THR A 312 -17.52 6.71 -16.54
C THR A 312 -18.63 6.30 -17.51
N GLY A 313 -19.85 6.08 -17.04
CA GLY A 313 -21.02 5.75 -17.86
C GLY A 313 -21.27 4.26 -17.97
#